data_8c0b302dbdea2843838c275bc8ab94ba
#
_entry.id   8c0b302dbdea2843838c275bc8ab94ba
#
_cell.length_a   1.000
_cell.length_b   1.000
_cell.length_c   1.000
_cell.angle_alpha   90.00
_cell.angle_beta   90.00
_cell.angle_gamma   90.00
#
_symmetry.space_group_name_H-M   'P 1'
#
loop_
_entity.id
_entity.type
_entity.pdbx_description
1 polymer ?
#
loop_
_entity_poly.entity_id
_entity_poly.type
_entity_poly.pdbx_seq_one_letter_code
_entity_poly.pdbx_strand_id
1 'polypeptide(L)'
;MEFKSTCTYCTVTLAGLLIFLSLLQISNGFIMNKRSSGRAHCNNPLHSPALLKSSTYGYGEEPDNGTPLITFVTGNTNKLQEVRMIVASALDSAFEVTNMELDLPEFQGDPETISKEKCKMAAQQVGGPVIVEDTSLCFNGIGGMPGPYVKWFHKAVGNRGMYRMLEGFEDRTGYAQCALSFALGPGHEPQTFIGVVNGHIVEPGPDNDFGWDPIFQPNGYSTCFSGMPKSEKNKISHRSQALSKFKDYLEENPHILDLIKKENTIARAKSVEKKGNLAALVSFAFSGPSNTTLPFII
;
A
#
# COMPACT_ATOMS: atom_id res chain seq x y z
N MET A 1 9.01 1.36 56.40
CA MET A 1 9.38 0.21 55.56
C MET A 1 9.59 0.73 54.14
N GLU A 2 10.87 1.00 53.85
CA GLU A 2 11.31 1.51 52.54
C GLU A 2 11.62 0.31 51.63
N PHE A 3 11.01 0.26 50.43
CA PHE A 3 11.44 -0.64 49.38
C PHE A 3 12.20 0.13 48.33
N LYS A 4 13.54 -0.05 48.32
CA LYS A 4 14.42 0.40 47.25
C LYS A 4 14.31 -0.60 46.10
N SER A 5 13.89 -0.14 44.92
CA SER A 5 13.96 -0.86 43.66
C SER A 5 15.27 -0.48 42.95
N THR A 6 16.19 -1.42 42.84
CA THR A 6 17.43 -1.29 42.05
C THR A 6 17.16 -1.78 40.61
N CYS A 7 17.28 -0.86 39.66
CA CYS A 7 17.26 -1.14 38.24
C CYS A 7 18.64 -1.62 37.77
N THR A 8 18.72 -2.87 37.32
CA THR A 8 19.97 -3.45 36.78
C THR A 8 20.00 -3.23 35.27
N TYR A 9 20.86 -2.36 34.79
CA TYR A 9 21.15 -2.18 33.38
C TYR A 9 21.91 -3.41 32.84
N CYS A 10 21.34 -4.07 31.84
CA CYS A 10 21.99 -5.16 31.13
C CYS A 10 22.88 -4.57 30.03
N THR A 11 24.18 -4.55 30.27
CA THR A 11 25.21 -4.21 29.28
C THR A 11 25.49 -5.44 28.42
N VAL A 12 25.02 -5.41 27.16
CA VAL A 12 25.39 -6.43 26.16
C VAL A 12 26.78 -6.12 25.64
N THR A 13 27.78 -6.95 26.01
CA THR A 13 29.16 -6.81 25.57
C THR A 13 29.33 -7.29 24.11
N LEU A 14 30.30 -6.67 23.41
CA LEU A 14 30.64 -6.95 22.01
C LEU A 14 30.97 -8.42 21.72
N ALA A 15 31.30 -9.20 22.72
CA ALA A 15 31.56 -10.65 22.64
C ALA A 15 30.28 -11.47 22.33
N GLY A 16 29.09 -11.02 22.74
CA GLY A 16 27.83 -11.70 22.45
C GLY A 16 27.43 -11.63 20.98
N LEU A 17 27.80 -10.56 20.27
CA LEU A 17 27.51 -10.34 18.87
C LEU A 17 28.33 -11.22 17.93
N LEU A 18 29.58 -11.52 18.30
CA LEU A 18 30.48 -12.38 17.52
C LEU A 18 30.13 -13.87 17.62
N ILE A 19 29.54 -14.31 18.72
CA ILE A 19 29.08 -15.70 18.90
C ILE A 19 27.82 -15.96 18.08
N PHE A 20 26.95 -14.96 17.90
CA PHE A 20 25.73 -15.09 17.09
C PHE A 20 26.03 -15.18 15.58
N LEU A 21 27.08 -14.53 15.10
CA LEU A 21 27.51 -14.58 13.70
C LEU A 21 28.23 -15.89 13.33
N SER A 22 28.90 -16.55 14.28
CA SER A 22 29.58 -17.83 14.04
C SER A 22 28.62 -19.03 14.01
N LEU A 23 27.45 -18.94 14.62
CA LEU A 23 26.42 -19.99 14.58
C LEU A 23 25.61 -20.02 13.27
N LEU A 24 25.62 -18.92 12.51
CA LEU A 24 24.96 -18.84 11.19
C LEU A 24 25.78 -19.48 10.05
N GLN A 25 27.04 -19.81 10.26
CA GLN A 25 27.90 -20.43 9.23
C GLN A 25 27.97 -21.96 9.27
N ILE A 26 27.36 -22.63 10.25
CA ILE A 26 27.46 -24.09 10.42
C ILE A 26 26.25 -24.87 9.80
N SER A 27 25.23 -24.20 9.30
CA SER A 27 24.04 -24.86 8.75
C SER A 27 24.05 -25.08 7.21
N ASN A 28 25.15 -24.79 6.52
CA ASN A 28 25.27 -25.02 5.06
C ASN A 28 26.30 -26.11 4.75
N GLY A 29 25.94 -27.38 4.97
CA GLY A 29 26.77 -28.47 4.50
C GLY A 29 26.25 -29.84 4.87
N PHE A 30 25.25 -30.34 4.18
CA PHE A 30 25.09 -31.78 3.98
C PHE A 30 24.36 -32.08 2.68
N ILE A 31 25.12 -32.48 1.65
CA ILE A 31 24.64 -33.08 0.44
C ILE A 31 24.68 -34.61 0.65
N MET A 32 23.59 -35.32 0.45
CA MET A 32 23.63 -36.70 0.00
C MET A 32 22.35 -37.11 -0.72
N ASN A 33 22.61 -37.65 -1.86
CA ASN A 33 21.88 -38.26 -2.94
C ASN A 33 21.10 -39.55 -2.55
N LYS A 34 19.83 -39.77 -3.03
CA LYS A 34 19.43 -40.96 -3.80
C LYS A 34 17.90 -41.09 -4.04
N ARG A 35 17.58 -41.19 -5.34
CA ARG A 35 16.63 -42.06 -6.07
C ARG A 35 15.15 -42.18 -5.67
N SER A 36 14.33 -41.68 -6.59
CA SER A 36 13.18 -42.29 -7.31
C SER A 36 12.08 -43.04 -6.55
N SER A 37 10.88 -42.48 -6.56
CA SER A 37 9.65 -43.11 -7.10
C SER A 37 8.49 -42.07 -6.98
N GLY A 38 7.66 -41.99 -8.04
CA GLY A 38 6.68 -40.91 -8.20
C GLY A 38 5.47 -40.99 -7.27
N ARG A 39 4.97 -39.82 -6.96
CA ARG A 39 3.55 -39.53 -6.72
C ARG A 39 3.40 -38.01 -6.70
N ALA A 40 2.29 -37.55 -7.27
CA ALA A 40 1.93 -36.16 -7.38
C ALA A 40 2.01 -35.41 -6.04
N HIS A 41 2.80 -34.32 -5.99
CA HIS A 41 2.87 -33.43 -4.86
C HIS A 41 2.42 -32.05 -5.28
N CYS A 42 1.45 -31.54 -4.57
CA CYS A 42 1.16 -30.11 -4.52
C CYS A 42 2.40 -29.38 -3.98
N ASN A 43 3.17 -28.76 -4.85
CA ASN A 43 4.28 -27.91 -4.45
C ASN A 43 3.73 -26.55 -4.04
N ASN A 44 3.71 -26.31 -2.74
CA ASN A 44 3.70 -24.98 -2.17
C ASN A 44 5.16 -24.51 -2.09
N PRO A 45 5.60 -23.50 -2.84
CA PRO A 45 6.93 -22.95 -2.65
C PRO A 45 6.91 -22.08 -1.38
N LEU A 46 7.64 -22.54 -0.37
CA LEU A 46 8.07 -21.74 0.77
C LEU A 46 8.72 -20.44 0.27
N HIS A 47 8.20 -19.31 0.71
CA HIS A 47 8.77 -18.01 0.44
C HIS A 47 10.23 -17.94 0.86
N SER A 48 11.12 -17.83 -0.11
CA SER A 48 12.43 -17.21 0.08
C SER A 48 12.24 -15.76 0.49
N PRO A 49 13.01 -15.21 1.43
CA PRO A 49 12.94 -13.78 1.72
C PRO A 49 13.31 -13.02 0.44
N ALA A 50 12.31 -12.37 -0.14
CA ALA A 50 12.52 -11.46 -1.26
C ALA A 50 13.53 -10.40 -0.80
N LEU A 51 14.68 -10.37 -1.44
CA LEU A 51 15.58 -9.22 -1.40
C LEU A 51 14.72 -7.98 -1.64
N LEU A 52 14.65 -7.13 -0.62
CA LEU A 52 14.11 -5.78 -0.70
C LEU A 52 14.76 -5.07 -1.90
N LYS A 53 14.09 -5.08 -3.03
CA LYS A 53 14.34 -4.08 -4.06
C LYS A 53 13.90 -2.76 -3.45
N SER A 54 14.84 -2.03 -2.88
CA SER A 54 14.64 -0.64 -2.49
C SER A 54 14.40 0.14 -3.77
N SER A 55 13.15 0.26 -4.16
CA SER A 55 12.73 1.30 -5.07
C SER A 55 12.86 2.61 -4.30
N THR A 56 14.02 3.23 -4.42
CA THR A 56 14.29 4.57 -3.91
C THR A 56 13.58 5.58 -4.81
N TYR A 57 12.24 5.57 -4.79
CA TYR A 57 11.45 6.74 -5.14
C TYR A 57 11.19 7.51 -3.84
N GLY A 58 12.28 8.04 -3.28
CA GLY A 58 12.18 9.16 -2.36
C GLY A 58 11.76 10.42 -3.13
N TYR A 59 11.26 11.42 -2.44
CA TYR A 59 11.05 12.78 -2.95
C TYR A 59 12.23 13.14 -3.86
N GLY A 60 12.04 12.98 -5.20
CA GLY A 60 13.07 13.24 -6.21
C GLY A 60 13.37 14.73 -6.27
N GLU A 61 14.47 15.07 -6.95
CA GLU A 61 14.89 16.45 -7.23
C GLU A 61 13.98 17.15 -8.29
N GLU A 62 12.66 16.93 -8.22
CA GLU A 62 11.70 17.71 -8.98
C GLU A 62 11.73 19.15 -8.43
N PRO A 63 11.80 20.15 -9.32
CA PRO A 63 11.80 21.53 -8.88
C PRO A 63 10.54 21.81 -8.04
N ASP A 64 10.73 22.41 -6.87
CA ASP A 64 9.62 22.81 -6.01
C ASP A 64 8.84 23.95 -6.68
N ASN A 65 7.80 23.59 -7.43
CA ASN A 65 6.88 24.54 -8.04
C ASN A 65 5.90 25.16 -7.02
N GLY A 66 6.03 24.79 -5.73
CA GLY A 66 5.14 25.25 -4.67
C GLY A 66 3.76 24.59 -4.67
N THR A 67 3.50 23.65 -5.58
CA THR A 67 2.24 22.88 -5.61
C THR A 67 2.24 21.84 -4.48
N PRO A 68 1.14 21.71 -3.69
CA PRO A 68 1.01 20.63 -2.73
C PRO A 68 1.14 19.27 -3.40
N LEU A 69 1.95 18.37 -2.83
CA LEU A 69 2.18 17.03 -3.38
C LEU A 69 1.65 15.99 -2.40
N ILE A 70 0.83 15.07 -2.88
CA ILE A 70 0.29 13.96 -2.09
C ILE A 70 0.76 12.65 -2.71
N THR A 71 1.30 11.74 -1.89
CA THR A 71 1.72 10.41 -2.34
C THR A 71 0.55 9.44 -2.29
N PHE A 72 0.11 8.95 -3.44
CA PHE A 72 -0.84 7.84 -3.51
C PHE A 72 -0.10 6.51 -3.38
N VAL A 73 -0.35 5.80 -2.27
CA VAL A 73 0.31 4.53 -2.01
C VAL A 73 -0.52 3.40 -2.61
N THR A 74 -0.07 2.92 -3.76
CA THR A 74 -0.72 1.83 -4.49
C THR A 74 0.25 1.14 -5.45
N GLY A 75 0.20 -0.19 -5.52
CA GLY A 75 0.82 -1.00 -6.58
C GLY A 75 -0.10 -1.22 -7.79
N ASN A 76 -1.34 -0.68 -7.77
CA ASN A 76 -2.29 -0.87 -8.86
C ASN A 76 -2.28 0.30 -9.84
N THR A 77 -1.68 0.09 -11.00
CA THR A 77 -1.54 1.11 -12.05
C THR A 77 -2.88 1.63 -12.57
N ASN A 78 -3.92 0.79 -12.62
CA ASN A 78 -5.24 1.21 -13.06
C ASN A 78 -5.89 2.17 -12.05
N LYS A 79 -5.78 1.90 -10.74
CA LYS A 79 -6.23 2.80 -9.70
C LYS A 79 -5.51 4.16 -9.78
N LEU A 80 -4.19 4.14 -9.98
CA LEU A 80 -3.41 5.35 -10.12
C LEU A 80 -3.87 6.20 -11.32
N GLN A 81 -4.12 5.56 -12.47
CA GLN A 81 -4.62 6.26 -13.66
C GLN A 81 -5.99 6.90 -13.40
N GLU A 82 -6.93 6.17 -12.79
CA GLU A 82 -8.25 6.71 -12.45
C GLU A 82 -8.14 7.90 -11.50
N VAL A 83 -7.35 7.79 -10.41
CA VAL A 83 -7.15 8.89 -9.46
C VAL A 83 -6.58 10.12 -10.17
N ARG A 84 -5.53 9.96 -10.98
CA ARG A 84 -4.95 11.08 -11.74
C ARG A 84 -5.93 11.74 -12.69
N MET A 85 -6.74 10.96 -13.40
CA MET A 85 -7.76 11.49 -14.31
C MET A 85 -8.84 12.26 -13.55
N ILE A 86 -9.30 11.74 -12.40
CA ILE A 86 -10.32 12.40 -11.57
C ILE A 86 -9.76 13.70 -10.96
N VAL A 87 -8.54 13.65 -10.40
CA VAL A 87 -7.87 14.82 -9.83
C VAL A 87 -7.68 15.91 -10.90
N ALA A 88 -7.18 15.56 -12.07
CA ALA A 88 -6.96 16.51 -13.16
C ALA A 88 -8.28 17.15 -13.67
N SER A 89 -9.40 16.41 -13.63
CA SER A 89 -10.68 16.89 -14.18
C SER A 89 -11.55 17.63 -13.15
N ALA A 90 -11.42 17.32 -11.85
CA ALA A 90 -12.35 17.76 -10.83
C ALA A 90 -11.74 18.69 -9.77
N LEU A 91 -10.39 18.78 -9.67
CA LEU A 91 -9.72 19.44 -8.55
C LEU A 91 -8.92 20.69 -8.96
N ASP A 92 -9.11 21.20 -10.18
CA ASP A 92 -8.45 22.40 -10.71
C ASP A 92 -6.95 22.50 -10.36
N SER A 93 -6.27 21.33 -10.30
CA SER A 93 -4.84 21.23 -9.95
C SER A 93 -4.48 21.79 -8.56
N ALA A 94 -5.40 21.73 -7.58
CA ALA A 94 -5.13 22.18 -6.22
C ALA A 94 -3.94 21.46 -5.56
N PHE A 95 -3.66 20.22 -6.00
CA PHE A 95 -2.49 19.44 -5.61
C PHE A 95 -2.08 18.46 -6.72
N GLU A 96 -0.85 17.99 -6.64
CA GLU A 96 -0.33 16.94 -7.51
C GLU A 96 -0.33 15.58 -6.81
N VAL A 97 -0.48 14.49 -7.60
CA VAL A 97 -0.44 13.13 -7.09
C VAL A 97 0.79 12.40 -7.63
N THR A 98 1.71 12.08 -6.73
CA THR A 98 2.78 11.10 -6.99
C THR A 98 2.37 9.71 -6.56
N ASN A 99 3.17 8.69 -6.90
CA ASN A 99 2.89 7.31 -6.55
C ASN A 99 4.08 6.67 -5.83
N MET A 100 3.75 5.82 -4.84
CA MET A 100 4.70 4.91 -4.22
C MET A 100 4.05 3.55 -4.02
N GLU A 101 4.75 2.50 -4.41
CA GLU A 101 4.35 1.13 -4.10
C GLU A 101 4.99 0.71 -2.77
N LEU A 102 4.15 0.34 -1.80
CA LEU A 102 4.57 -0.17 -0.50
C LEU A 102 3.90 -1.51 -0.26
N ASP A 103 4.65 -2.45 0.31
CA ASP A 103 4.12 -3.72 0.79
C ASP A 103 3.51 -3.49 2.19
N LEU A 104 2.24 -3.10 2.20
CA LEU A 104 1.48 -2.89 3.42
C LEU A 104 0.74 -4.17 3.81
N PRO A 105 0.60 -4.47 5.12
CA PRO A 105 -0.20 -5.59 5.59
C PRO A 105 -1.65 -5.50 5.11
N GLU A 106 -2.23 -6.66 4.80
CA GLU A 106 -3.66 -6.76 4.54
C GLU A 106 -4.39 -6.98 5.87
N PHE A 107 -5.09 -5.95 6.33
CA PHE A 107 -5.86 -6.00 7.58
C PHE A 107 -7.20 -6.68 7.39
N GLN A 108 -7.74 -7.23 8.50
CA GLN A 108 -9.11 -7.70 8.58
C GLN A 108 -9.93 -6.68 9.38
N GLY A 109 -11.17 -6.45 8.96
CA GLY A 109 -12.08 -5.53 9.63
C GLY A 109 -13.06 -4.87 8.67
N ASP A 110 -13.66 -3.78 9.11
CA ASP A 110 -14.46 -2.93 8.24
C ASP A 110 -13.58 -2.07 7.33
N PRO A 111 -14.10 -1.64 6.16
CA PRO A 111 -13.31 -0.93 5.16
C PRO A 111 -12.68 0.38 5.66
N GLU A 112 -13.34 1.09 6.57
CA GLU A 112 -12.85 2.35 7.13
C GLU A 112 -11.64 2.12 8.04
N THR A 113 -11.75 1.18 8.96
CA THR A 113 -10.65 0.77 9.86
C THR A 113 -9.45 0.25 9.07
N ILE A 114 -9.68 -0.61 8.07
CA ILE A 114 -8.63 -1.12 7.19
C ILE A 114 -7.89 0.03 6.50
N SER A 115 -8.63 0.97 5.89
CA SER A 115 -8.05 2.10 5.17
C SER A 115 -7.27 3.04 6.09
N LYS A 116 -7.79 3.32 7.30
CA LYS A 116 -7.10 4.15 8.31
C LYS A 116 -5.77 3.53 8.75
N GLU A 117 -5.76 2.26 9.10
CA GLU A 117 -4.54 1.59 9.55
C GLU A 117 -3.50 1.49 8.43
N LYS A 118 -3.91 1.16 7.20
CA LYS A 118 -3.02 1.23 6.03
C LYS A 118 -2.45 2.65 5.84
N CYS A 119 -3.27 3.69 6.02
CA CYS A 119 -2.85 5.08 5.87
C CYS A 119 -1.82 5.50 6.93
N LYS A 120 -2.01 5.11 8.20
CA LYS A 120 -1.02 5.35 9.27
C LYS A 120 0.33 4.74 8.94
N MET A 121 0.34 3.49 8.50
CA MET A 121 1.58 2.79 8.12
C MET A 121 2.23 3.42 6.88
N ALA A 122 1.44 3.76 5.88
CA ALA A 122 1.92 4.44 4.68
C ALA A 122 2.57 5.79 5.03
N ALA A 123 1.92 6.60 5.87
CA ALA A 123 2.45 7.88 6.33
C ALA A 123 3.81 7.74 7.04
N GLN A 124 3.98 6.71 7.87
CA GLN A 124 5.25 6.42 8.54
C GLN A 124 6.37 6.07 7.55
N GLN A 125 6.07 5.30 6.49
CA GLN A 125 7.08 4.88 5.52
C GLN A 125 7.41 5.98 4.51
N VAL A 126 6.41 6.74 4.06
CA VAL A 126 6.58 7.86 3.11
C VAL A 126 7.24 9.06 3.80
N GLY A 127 6.89 9.33 5.06
CA GLY A 127 7.39 10.46 5.83
C GLY A 127 6.76 11.80 5.48
N GLY A 128 5.65 11.83 4.76
CA GLY A 128 4.94 13.04 4.31
C GLY A 128 3.48 12.76 3.98
N PRO A 129 2.78 13.69 3.29
CA PRO A 129 1.37 13.56 2.96
C PRO A 129 1.07 12.35 2.07
N VAL A 130 0.10 11.54 2.48
CA VAL A 130 -0.28 10.32 1.78
C VAL A 130 -1.79 10.18 1.64
N ILE A 131 -2.20 9.51 0.57
CA ILE A 131 -3.50 8.87 0.45
C ILE A 131 -3.32 7.38 0.21
N VAL A 132 -4.20 6.59 0.79
CA VAL A 132 -4.38 5.17 0.49
C VAL A 132 -5.84 4.91 0.15
N GLU A 133 -6.10 3.81 -0.53
CA GLU A 133 -7.44 3.44 -0.93
C GLU A 133 -7.65 1.94 -0.74
N ASP A 134 -8.74 1.59 -0.09
CA ASP A 134 -9.25 0.23 -0.06
C ASP A 134 -10.59 0.15 -0.76
N THR A 135 -10.75 -0.87 -1.62
CA THR A 135 -11.94 -1.04 -2.46
C THR A 135 -12.67 -2.31 -2.07
N SER A 136 -13.98 -2.19 -1.84
CA SER A 136 -14.87 -3.30 -1.52
C SER A 136 -15.92 -3.49 -2.59
N LEU A 137 -16.29 -4.75 -2.85
CA LEU A 137 -17.50 -5.11 -3.59
C LEU A 137 -18.37 -5.98 -2.69
N CYS A 138 -19.56 -5.49 -2.38
CA CYS A 138 -20.45 -6.05 -1.39
C CYS A 138 -21.73 -6.58 -2.04
N PHE A 139 -22.09 -7.83 -1.77
CA PHE A 139 -23.29 -8.49 -2.27
C PHE A 139 -24.32 -8.55 -1.15
N ASN A 140 -25.46 -7.89 -1.32
CA ASN A 140 -26.49 -7.81 -0.28
C ASN A 140 -27.07 -9.17 0.06
N GLY A 141 -27.30 -10.04 -0.94
CA GLY A 141 -27.83 -11.38 -0.73
C GLY A 141 -27.00 -12.28 0.19
N ILE A 142 -25.71 -11.97 0.38
CA ILE A 142 -24.80 -12.70 1.28
C ILE A 142 -24.21 -11.80 2.37
N GLY A 143 -24.99 -10.81 2.83
CA GLY A 143 -24.65 -9.98 3.99
C GLY A 143 -23.46 -9.04 3.77
N GLY A 144 -23.23 -8.55 2.54
CA GLY A 144 -22.14 -7.64 2.20
C GLY A 144 -20.79 -8.30 1.87
N MET A 145 -20.73 -9.64 1.92
CA MET A 145 -19.52 -10.35 1.45
C MET A 145 -19.44 -10.31 -0.09
N PRO A 146 -18.22 -10.37 -0.71
CA PRO A 146 -16.90 -10.47 -0.06
C PRO A 146 -16.40 -9.17 0.58
N GLY A 147 -17.01 -8.02 0.34
CA GLY A 147 -16.62 -6.75 0.94
C GLY A 147 -15.14 -6.39 0.65
N PRO A 148 -14.35 -6.01 1.67
CA PRO A 148 -12.94 -5.65 1.51
C PRO A 148 -12.06 -6.83 1.09
N TYR A 149 -12.56 -8.07 1.20
CA TYR A 149 -11.83 -9.28 0.81
C TYR A 149 -11.98 -9.62 -0.69
N VAL A 150 -12.63 -8.77 -1.45
CA VAL A 150 -12.92 -8.98 -2.88
C VAL A 150 -11.69 -9.36 -3.70
N LYS A 151 -10.53 -8.79 -3.40
CA LYS A 151 -9.25 -9.13 -4.06
C LYS A 151 -8.93 -10.63 -4.00
N TRP A 152 -9.15 -11.23 -2.83
CA TRP A 152 -8.85 -12.65 -2.60
C TRP A 152 -9.88 -13.55 -3.25
N PHE A 153 -11.17 -13.18 -3.17
CA PHE A 153 -12.24 -13.90 -3.85
C PHE A 153 -12.05 -13.86 -5.36
N HIS A 154 -11.81 -12.67 -5.92
CA HIS A 154 -11.57 -12.53 -7.35
C HIS A 154 -10.36 -13.37 -7.81
N LYS A 155 -9.25 -13.36 -7.05
CA LYS A 155 -8.07 -14.18 -7.34
C LYS A 155 -8.36 -15.68 -7.31
N ALA A 156 -9.24 -16.11 -6.38
CA ALA A 156 -9.55 -17.53 -6.18
C ALA A 156 -10.52 -18.10 -7.22
N VAL A 157 -11.59 -17.36 -7.54
CA VAL A 157 -12.71 -17.90 -8.34
C VAL A 157 -13.04 -17.07 -9.61
N GLY A 158 -12.39 -15.91 -9.79
CA GLY A 158 -12.62 -15.01 -10.91
C GLY A 158 -14.02 -14.39 -10.93
N ASN A 159 -14.31 -13.58 -11.95
CA ASN A 159 -15.60 -12.88 -12.09
C ASN A 159 -16.78 -13.84 -12.16
N ARG A 160 -16.65 -14.92 -12.93
CA ARG A 160 -17.74 -15.92 -13.09
C ARG A 160 -18.00 -16.65 -11.77
N GLY A 161 -16.96 -17.03 -11.01
CA GLY A 161 -17.13 -17.66 -9.71
C GLY A 161 -17.78 -16.74 -8.70
N MET A 162 -17.39 -15.46 -8.66
CA MET A 162 -18.00 -14.47 -7.79
C MET A 162 -19.48 -14.24 -8.11
N TYR A 163 -19.85 -14.12 -9.40
CA TYR A 163 -21.25 -14.06 -9.80
C TYR A 163 -22.05 -15.29 -9.33
N ARG A 164 -21.46 -16.48 -9.44
CA ARG A 164 -22.11 -17.75 -9.02
C ARG A 164 -22.24 -17.87 -7.50
N MET A 165 -21.51 -17.10 -6.68
CA MET A 165 -21.73 -17.07 -5.24
C MET A 165 -23.15 -16.67 -4.84
N LEU A 166 -23.88 -16.00 -5.74
CA LEU A 166 -25.28 -15.64 -5.56
C LEU A 166 -26.27 -16.67 -6.18
N GLU A 167 -25.79 -17.84 -6.64
CA GLU A 167 -26.69 -18.91 -7.07
C GLU A 167 -27.54 -19.37 -5.88
N GLY A 168 -28.88 -19.34 -6.03
CA GLY A 168 -29.84 -19.65 -4.97
C GLY A 168 -30.24 -18.46 -4.11
N PHE A 169 -29.69 -17.27 -4.30
CA PHE A 169 -30.15 -16.05 -3.66
C PHE A 169 -31.00 -15.22 -4.63
N GLU A 170 -32.17 -14.74 -4.15
CA GLU A 170 -33.04 -13.88 -4.93
C GLU A 170 -32.46 -12.47 -5.07
N ASP A 171 -31.86 -11.96 -3.98
CA ASP A 171 -31.24 -10.64 -3.96
C ASP A 171 -29.87 -10.66 -4.64
N ARG A 172 -29.80 -10.06 -5.81
CA ARG A 172 -28.57 -9.85 -6.57
C ARG A 172 -28.10 -8.41 -6.55
N THR A 173 -28.67 -7.59 -5.67
CA THR A 173 -28.18 -6.23 -5.46
C THR A 173 -26.86 -6.24 -4.72
N GLY A 174 -26.12 -5.15 -4.87
CA GLY A 174 -24.85 -4.95 -4.18
C GLY A 174 -24.39 -3.52 -4.29
N TYR A 175 -23.23 -3.26 -3.73
CA TYR A 175 -22.61 -1.96 -3.83
C TYR A 175 -21.10 -2.06 -3.95
N ALA A 176 -20.53 -1.11 -4.68
CA ALA A 176 -19.10 -0.87 -4.73
C ALA A 176 -18.76 0.26 -3.77
N GLN A 177 -17.74 0.07 -2.94
CA GLN A 177 -17.29 1.05 -1.96
C GLN A 177 -15.80 1.32 -2.10
N CYS A 178 -15.44 2.61 -1.98
CA CYS A 178 -14.07 3.07 -1.85
C CYS A 178 -13.90 3.75 -0.49
N ALA A 179 -12.98 3.27 0.32
CA ALA A 179 -12.51 3.93 1.51
C ALA A 179 -11.17 4.59 1.20
N LEU A 180 -11.17 5.92 1.00
CA LEU A 180 -10.00 6.75 0.76
C LEU A 180 -9.58 7.38 2.08
N SER A 181 -8.38 7.11 2.55
CA SER A 181 -7.83 7.74 3.75
C SER A 181 -6.66 8.65 3.42
N PHE A 182 -6.66 9.83 4.00
CA PHE A 182 -5.63 10.86 3.87
C PHE A 182 -4.98 11.14 5.21
N ALA A 183 -3.64 11.24 5.25
CA ALA A 183 -2.87 11.72 6.39
C ALA A 183 -1.82 12.74 5.94
N LEU A 184 -1.61 13.79 6.74
CA LEU A 184 -0.57 14.81 6.49
C LEU A 184 0.85 14.26 6.61
N GLY A 185 1.04 13.18 7.37
CA GLY A 185 2.35 12.58 7.60
C GLY A 185 2.38 11.73 8.86
N PRO A 186 3.57 11.28 9.30
CA PRO A 186 3.71 10.47 10.50
C PRO A 186 3.12 11.14 11.75
N GLY A 187 2.31 10.39 12.51
CA GLY A 187 1.71 10.86 13.75
C GLY A 187 0.42 11.67 13.58
N HIS A 188 0.00 11.97 12.37
CA HIS A 188 -1.30 12.57 12.10
C HIS A 188 -2.37 11.49 11.97
N GLU A 189 -3.54 11.74 12.59
CA GLU A 189 -4.69 10.82 12.47
C GLU A 189 -5.31 10.93 11.08
N PRO A 190 -5.51 9.80 10.36
CA PRO A 190 -6.07 9.82 9.02
C PRO A 190 -7.54 10.25 9.02
N GLN A 191 -7.92 11.04 8.01
CA GLN A 191 -9.31 11.31 7.65
C GLN A 191 -9.74 10.37 6.53
N THR A 192 -10.93 9.76 6.66
CA THR A 192 -11.43 8.78 5.69
C THR A 192 -12.68 9.30 4.98
N PHE A 193 -12.69 9.13 3.67
CA PHE A 193 -13.76 9.55 2.77
C PHE A 193 -14.33 8.32 2.09
N ILE A 194 -15.61 8.04 2.33
CA ILE A 194 -16.29 6.85 1.81
C ILE A 194 -17.13 7.23 0.61
N GLY A 195 -16.82 6.63 -0.55
CA GLY A 195 -17.67 6.69 -1.75
C GLY A 195 -18.38 5.36 -1.96
N VAL A 196 -19.68 5.37 -2.26
CA VAL A 196 -20.51 4.18 -2.43
C VAL A 196 -21.37 4.30 -3.67
N VAL A 197 -21.36 3.27 -4.51
CA VAL A 197 -22.27 3.15 -5.65
C VAL A 197 -23.08 1.88 -5.52
N ASN A 198 -24.40 2.03 -5.49
CA ASN A 198 -25.33 0.90 -5.48
C ASN A 198 -25.53 0.35 -6.89
N GLY A 199 -25.77 -0.95 -7.00
CA GLY A 199 -25.96 -1.61 -8.28
C GLY A 199 -26.40 -3.06 -8.13
N HIS A 200 -26.14 -3.83 -9.17
CA HIS A 200 -26.46 -5.24 -9.27
C HIS A 200 -25.23 -6.05 -9.64
N ILE A 201 -25.16 -7.26 -9.12
CA ILE A 201 -24.18 -8.25 -9.53
C ILE A 201 -24.77 -9.02 -10.71
N VAL A 202 -24.14 -8.83 -11.86
CA VAL A 202 -24.61 -9.35 -13.14
C VAL A 202 -23.69 -10.43 -13.69
N GLU A 203 -24.16 -11.19 -14.67
CA GLU A 203 -23.31 -12.10 -15.42
C GLU A 203 -22.14 -11.33 -16.03
N PRO A 204 -20.90 -11.89 -16.02
CA PRO A 204 -19.73 -11.17 -16.49
C PRO A 204 -19.90 -10.60 -17.89
N GLY A 205 -19.84 -9.29 -18.00
CA GLY A 205 -19.78 -8.54 -19.25
C GLY A 205 -18.38 -8.57 -19.88
N PRO A 206 -18.08 -7.64 -20.81
CA PRO A 206 -16.78 -7.54 -21.44
C PRO A 206 -15.65 -7.42 -20.39
N ASP A 207 -14.57 -8.15 -20.61
CA ASP A 207 -13.38 -8.04 -19.76
C ASP A 207 -12.61 -6.76 -20.12
N ASN A 208 -12.13 -6.05 -19.10
CA ASN A 208 -11.38 -4.81 -19.27
C ASN A 208 -10.09 -4.77 -18.42
N ASP A 209 -9.63 -5.93 -17.94
CA ASP A 209 -8.47 -6.08 -17.05
C ASP A 209 -8.57 -5.30 -15.73
N PHE A 210 -9.76 -4.83 -15.36
CA PHE A 210 -9.99 -4.08 -14.13
C PHE A 210 -10.81 -4.88 -13.10
N GLY A 211 -10.21 -5.99 -12.63
CA GLY A 211 -10.73 -6.75 -11.51
C GLY A 211 -12.18 -7.22 -11.70
N TRP A 212 -13.08 -6.75 -10.84
CA TRP A 212 -14.47 -7.16 -10.79
C TRP A 212 -15.45 -6.23 -11.57
N ASP A 213 -14.97 -5.22 -12.28
CA ASP A 213 -15.78 -4.34 -13.12
C ASP A 213 -16.78 -5.09 -14.04
N PRO A 214 -16.41 -6.27 -14.62
CA PRO A 214 -17.30 -7.02 -15.49
C PRO A 214 -18.59 -7.54 -14.83
N ILE A 215 -18.65 -7.65 -13.52
CA ILE A 215 -19.81 -8.19 -12.80
C ILE A 215 -20.62 -7.14 -12.03
N PHE A 216 -20.23 -5.86 -12.08
CA PHE A 216 -20.93 -4.82 -11.35
C PHE A 216 -21.59 -3.81 -12.30
N GLN A 217 -22.93 -3.80 -12.30
CA GLN A 217 -23.76 -2.87 -13.04
C GLN A 217 -24.34 -1.82 -12.08
N PRO A 218 -23.91 -0.54 -12.17
CA PRO A 218 -24.43 0.50 -11.30
C PRO A 218 -25.90 0.81 -11.62
N ASN A 219 -26.65 1.24 -10.61
CA ASN A 219 -28.05 1.64 -10.77
C ASN A 219 -28.17 2.78 -11.79
N GLY A 220 -29.22 2.69 -12.63
CA GLY A 220 -29.48 3.67 -13.69
C GLY A 220 -28.72 3.45 -15.00
N TYR A 221 -27.90 2.41 -15.07
CA TYR A 221 -27.13 2.04 -16.27
C TYR A 221 -27.52 0.65 -16.77
N SER A 222 -27.48 0.45 -18.07
CA SER A 222 -27.75 -0.84 -18.71
C SER A 222 -26.51 -1.70 -18.94
N THR A 223 -25.32 -1.22 -18.54
CA THR A 223 -24.05 -1.89 -18.75
C THR A 223 -23.23 -1.90 -17.45
N CYS A 224 -22.39 -2.93 -17.26
CA CYS A 224 -21.45 -3.02 -16.15
C CYS A 224 -20.29 -2.01 -16.30
N PHE A 225 -19.52 -1.78 -15.24
CA PHE A 225 -18.40 -0.83 -15.25
C PHE A 225 -17.39 -1.11 -16.36
N SER A 226 -17.13 -2.38 -16.70
CA SER A 226 -16.20 -2.73 -17.78
C SER A 226 -16.70 -2.36 -19.18
N GLY A 227 -18.02 -2.27 -19.38
CA GLY A 227 -18.64 -1.84 -20.64
C GLY A 227 -18.76 -0.33 -20.81
N MET A 228 -18.39 0.45 -19.79
CA MET A 228 -18.48 1.91 -19.84
C MET A 228 -17.19 2.55 -20.35
N PRO A 229 -17.28 3.69 -21.07
CA PRO A 229 -16.12 4.56 -21.27
C PRO A 229 -15.53 4.99 -19.92
N LYS A 230 -14.20 5.01 -19.80
CA LYS A 230 -13.52 5.42 -18.55
C LYS A 230 -13.95 6.80 -18.06
N SER A 231 -14.20 7.74 -18.99
CA SER A 231 -14.69 9.09 -18.66
C SER A 231 -16.07 9.08 -18.02
N GLU A 232 -16.95 8.14 -18.41
CA GLU A 232 -18.27 7.97 -17.82
C GLU A 232 -18.16 7.33 -16.42
N LYS A 233 -17.45 6.21 -16.32
CA LYS A 233 -17.18 5.54 -15.04
C LYS A 233 -16.57 6.50 -14.01
N ASN A 234 -15.62 7.34 -14.42
CA ASN A 234 -14.95 8.31 -13.53
C ASN A 234 -15.87 9.41 -13.00
N LYS A 235 -17.06 9.61 -13.58
CA LYS A 235 -18.06 10.57 -13.05
C LYS A 235 -18.91 9.97 -11.94
N ILE A 236 -19.13 8.65 -11.96
CA ILE A 236 -20.11 7.99 -11.10
C ILE A 236 -19.53 6.97 -10.14
N SER A 237 -18.27 6.60 -10.29
CA SER A 237 -17.66 5.49 -9.54
C SER A 237 -17.56 5.79 -8.03
N HIS A 238 -17.50 4.73 -7.24
CA HIS A 238 -17.21 4.79 -5.81
C HIS A 238 -15.92 5.57 -5.51
N ARG A 239 -14.90 5.45 -6.37
CA ARG A 239 -13.63 6.21 -6.25
C ARG A 239 -13.83 7.69 -6.51
N SER A 240 -14.58 8.07 -7.53
CA SER A 240 -14.85 9.49 -7.81
C SER A 240 -15.65 10.16 -6.70
N GLN A 241 -16.60 9.44 -6.09
CA GLN A 241 -17.35 9.95 -4.94
C GLN A 241 -16.47 10.14 -3.70
N ALA A 242 -15.56 9.20 -3.42
CA ALA A 242 -14.61 9.35 -2.31
C ALA A 242 -13.66 10.54 -2.53
N LEU A 243 -13.13 10.70 -3.75
CA LEU A 243 -12.29 11.83 -4.13
C LEU A 243 -13.04 13.16 -4.12
N SER A 244 -14.33 13.18 -4.52
CA SER A 244 -15.16 14.39 -4.39
C SER A 244 -15.28 14.83 -2.94
N LYS A 245 -15.56 13.92 -2.02
CA LYS A 245 -15.62 14.23 -0.58
C LYS A 245 -14.27 14.70 -0.02
N PHE A 246 -13.16 14.15 -0.52
CA PHE A 246 -11.83 14.63 -0.17
C PHE A 246 -11.60 16.06 -0.71
N LYS A 247 -12.06 16.36 -1.91
CA LYS A 247 -12.04 17.72 -2.47
C LYS A 247 -12.82 18.68 -1.58
N ASP A 248 -14.09 18.34 -1.29
CA ASP A 248 -14.96 19.18 -0.45
C ASP A 248 -14.27 19.47 0.91
N TYR A 249 -13.63 18.46 1.51
CA TYR A 249 -12.85 18.63 2.74
C TYR A 249 -11.70 19.62 2.58
N LEU A 250 -10.95 19.60 1.47
CA LEU A 250 -9.86 20.55 1.22
C LEU A 250 -10.38 21.97 0.97
N GLU A 251 -11.53 22.11 0.31
CA GLU A 251 -12.18 23.40 0.05
C GLU A 251 -12.73 24.02 1.34
N GLU A 252 -13.31 23.21 2.22
CA GLU A 252 -13.78 23.64 3.55
C GLU A 252 -12.62 23.93 4.51
N ASN A 253 -11.42 23.37 4.26
CA ASN A 253 -10.25 23.50 5.11
C ASN A 253 -9.01 23.93 4.31
N PRO A 254 -8.99 25.14 3.71
CA PRO A 254 -7.92 25.57 2.79
C PRO A 254 -6.53 25.58 3.44
N HIS A 255 -6.44 25.74 4.76
CA HIS A 255 -5.19 25.67 5.52
C HIS A 255 -4.50 24.29 5.42
N ILE A 256 -5.24 23.23 5.08
CA ILE A 256 -4.67 21.89 4.88
C ILE A 256 -3.69 21.87 3.70
N LEU A 257 -3.96 22.62 2.63
CA LEU A 257 -3.05 22.73 1.49
C LEU A 257 -1.70 23.36 1.90
N ASP A 258 -1.72 24.33 2.78
CA ASP A 258 -0.49 24.93 3.32
C ASP A 258 0.25 23.96 4.25
N LEU A 259 -0.48 23.18 5.05
CA LEU A 259 0.11 22.13 5.86
C LEU A 259 0.74 21.03 4.98
N ILE A 260 0.11 20.63 3.88
CA ILE A 260 0.68 19.69 2.92
C ILE A 260 2.01 20.22 2.37
N LYS A 261 2.09 21.49 1.93
CA LYS A 261 3.32 22.12 1.47
C LYS A 261 4.42 22.09 2.53
N LYS A 262 4.06 22.43 3.77
CA LYS A 262 4.99 22.39 4.90
C LYS A 262 5.52 20.98 5.15
N GLU A 263 4.66 19.98 5.18
CA GLU A 263 5.07 18.58 5.38
C GLU A 263 5.90 18.05 4.19
N ASN A 264 5.61 18.47 2.95
CA ASN A 264 6.45 18.16 1.79
C ASN A 264 7.88 18.70 1.99
N THR A 265 8.02 19.94 2.45
CA THR A 265 9.33 20.55 2.72
C THR A 265 10.10 19.77 3.79
N ILE A 266 9.43 19.39 4.90
CA ILE A 266 10.01 18.60 5.97
C ILE A 266 10.44 17.21 5.47
N ALA A 267 9.59 16.54 4.69
CA ALA A 267 9.89 15.22 4.15
C ALA A 267 11.09 15.23 3.20
N ARG A 268 11.19 16.26 2.34
CA ARG A 268 12.35 16.48 1.46
C ARG A 268 13.64 16.68 2.26
N ALA A 269 13.63 17.54 3.29
CA ALA A 269 14.78 17.78 4.15
C ALA A 269 15.29 16.49 4.81
N LYS A 270 14.38 15.69 5.39
CA LYS A 270 14.71 14.40 6.01
C LYS A 270 15.27 13.39 5.00
N SER A 271 14.76 13.39 3.77
CA SER A 271 15.25 12.51 2.70
C SER A 271 16.69 12.86 2.29
N VAL A 272 17.01 14.14 2.16
CA VAL A 272 18.37 14.61 1.86
C VAL A 272 19.34 14.25 2.97
N GLU A 273 18.98 14.48 4.22
CA GLU A 273 19.80 14.11 5.40
C GLU A 273 20.08 12.59 5.43
N LYS A 274 19.04 11.77 5.21
CA LYS A 274 19.18 10.31 5.16
C LYS A 274 20.12 9.86 4.03
N LYS A 275 20.02 10.46 2.84
CA LYS A 275 20.92 10.17 1.71
C LYS A 275 22.35 10.60 2.02
N GLY A 276 22.57 11.79 2.63
CA GLY A 276 23.87 12.27 3.04
C GLY A 276 24.53 11.36 4.08
N ASN A 277 23.79 10.95 5.09
CA ASN A 277 24.28 10.02 6.12
C ASN A 277 24.61 8.63 5.53
N LEU A 278 23.79 8.13 4.60
CA LEU A 278 24.05 6.86 3.91
C LEU A 278 25.32 6.94 3.05
N ALA A 279 25.50 8.03 2.30
CA ALA A 279 26.70 8.25 1.47
C ALA A 279 27.94 8.33 2.34
N ALA A 280 27.89 9.00 3.48
CA ALA A 280 29.00 9.06 4.45
C ALA A 280 29.34 7.69 5.03
N LEU A 281 28.32 6.87 5.40
CA LEU A 281 28.53 5.51 5.89
C LEU A 281 29.13 4.59 4.83
N VAL A 282 28.67 4.68 3.60
CA VAL A 282 29.22 3.91 2.47
C VAL A 282 30.67 4.35 2.20
N SER A 283 30.96 5.65 2.16
CA SER A 283 32.33 6.16 2.01
C SER A 283 33.25 5.68 3.13
N PHE A 284 32.80 5.69 4.37
CA PHE A 284 33.54 5.16 5.51
C PHE A 284 33.80 3.65 5.43
N ALA A 285 32.80 2.88 4.97
CA ALA A 285 32.92 1.43 4.80
C ALA A 285 33.92 1.03 3.71
N PHE A 286 34.05 1.86 2.66
CA PHE A 286 34.97 1.61 1.55
C PHE A 286 36.36 2.30 1.72
N SER A 287 36.51 3.24 2.65
CA SER A 287 37.80 3.85 3.04
C SER A 287 38.46 3.13 4.21
N GLY A 288 38.40 1.78 4.21
CA GLY A 288 39.14 0.98 5.18
C GLY A 288 40.64 1.32 5.16
N PRO A 289 41.38 1.18 6.28
CA PRO A 289 42.77 1.65 6.39
C PRO A 289 43.64 0.94 5.36
N SER A 290 44.06 1.69 4.36
CA SER A 290 45.16 1.28 3.49
C SER A 290 46.43 1.27 4.30
N ASN A 291 47.07 0.07 4.42
CA ASN A 291 48.41 -0.19 4.89
C ASN A 291 48.69 -0.08 6.41
N THR A 292 48.53 -1.19 7.08
CA THR A 292 49.54 -1.57 8.11
C THR A 292 50.37 -2.70 7.54
N THR A 293 51.51 -2.35 6.95
CA THR A 293 52.66 -3.23 6.78
C THR A 293 53.08 -3.69 8.17
N LEU A 294 52.86 -4.94 8.51
CA LEU A 294 53.47 -5.59 9.64
C LEU A 294 54.97 -5.73 9.35
N PRO A 295 55.90 -5.26 10.20
CA PRO A 295 57.30 -5.56 10.05
C PRO A 295 57.51 -7.04 10.36
N PHE A 296 58.07 -7.78 9.39
CA PHE A 296 58.71 -9.08 9.63
C PHE A 296 59.86 -8.86 10.62
N ILE A 297 59.79 -9.46 11.83
CA ILE A 297 60.93 -9.65 12.72
C ILE A 297 61.40 -11.08 12.48
N ILE A 298 62.69 -11.13 12.04
CA ILE A 298 63.49 -12.36 11.90
C ILE A 298 63.81 -12.90 13.29
#